data_7c4c52a8dc3adb88094658c5ecf7908d
#
_entry.id   7c4c52a8dc3adb88094658c5ecf7908d
#
_cell.length_a   1.000
_cell.length_b   1.000
_cell.length_c   1.000
_cell.angle_alpha   90.00
_cell.angle_beta   90.00
_cell.angle_gamma   90.00
#
_symmetry.space_group_name_H-M   'P 1'
#
loop_
_entity.id
_entity.type
_entity.pdbx_description
1 polymer ?
#
loop_
_entity_poly.entity_id
_entity_poly.type
_entity_poly.pdbx_seq_one_letter_code
_entity_poly.pdbx_strand_id
1 'polypeptide(L)'
;MPGKLLVQGWRFIHHSYALVAQAHCLSLRRYADIALRFEDLPFPTTAWQQSRGIFLASDEEAIAALPPPETGFVPDVTLQFKGDFSPPPAGRKFTFDTPEVRALTPEARRGFASGAEVPESVHVLTPSRWTAQGYLRFGIPAERVHVVPHGVDPRLLRPQEERRLRVRRELGLADAFVIMSVGAMTGNKGIDLLLRAFARIAEGAPDARLVLKGADDLYASREFLRATLDALPAAERTLVTPRLAYIGERFSARQMAGFLHAADLYVAPYLAEGFNLPVLEAAACGVPVICTGGGSTDDFTDPSFAWRIRSQPIQMRTQWGGVGDGLLPDLDHLTELLRSALAQREQIRAMGAAGAAWIAQRFTWDAVTDRLVRELFADARAGGELGPRPSPG
;
A
#
# COMPACT_ATOMS: atom_id res chain seq x y z
N MET A 1 5.38 12.70 -31.61
CA MET A 1 3.94 12.35 -31.62
C MET A 1 3.55 12.07 -30.17
N PRO A 2 2.34 12.44 -29.71
CA PRO A 2 1.93 12.13 -28.35
C PRO A 2 1.96 10.61 -28.12
N GLY A 3 2.46 10.18 -26.95
CA GLY A 3 2.46 8.78 -26.57
C GLY A 3 1.03 8.28 -26.34
N LYS A 4 0.68 7.09 -26.84
CA LYS A 4 -0.65 6.48 -26.64
C LYS A 4 -0.58 5.45 -25.53
N LEU A 5 -1.25 5.74 -24.41
CA LEU A 5 -1.29 4.89 -23.23
C LEU A 5 -2.69 4.31 -23.01
N LEU A 6 -2.78 2.98 -23.01
CA LEU A 6 -3.96 2.26 -22.53
C LEU A 6 -3.72 1.78 -21.11
N VAL A 7 -4.56 2.19 -20.17
CA VAL A 7 -4.58 1.64 -18.82
C VAL A 7 -5.73 0.66 -18.68
N GLN A 8 -5.44 -0.57 -18.27
CA GLN A 8 -6.42 -1.62 -18.01
C GLN A 8 -6.46 -1.92 -16.52
N GLY A 9 -7.64 -1.84 -15.91
CA GLY A 9 -7.80 -2.01 -14.47
C GLY A 9 -9.25 -1.92 -14.03
N TRP A 10 -9.47 -1.51 -12.79
CA TRP A 10 -10.80 -1.38 -12.20
C TRP A 10 -11.01 0.01 -11.67
N ARG A 11 -12.24 0.53 -11.80
CA ARG A 11 -12.64 1.81 -11.23
C ARG A 11 -13.62 1.61 -10.07
N PHE A 12 -13.45 2.45 -9.03
CA PHE A 12 -14.38 2.54 -7.88
C PHE A 12 -14.48 1.26 -7.04
N ILE A 13 -13.40 0.50 -6.93
CA ILE A 13 -13.31 -0.66 -6.05
C ILE A 13 -12.34 -0.34 -4.90
N HIS A 14 -12.72 -0.66 -3.65
CA HIS A 14 -11.88 -0.51 -2.45
C HIS A 14 -10.76 -1.57 -2.37
N HIS A 15 -10.05 -1.76 -3.47
CA HIS A 15 -8.90 -2.65 -3.56
C HIS A 15 -7.68 -1.86 -4.00
N SER A 16 -6.50 -2.19 -3.46
CA SER A 16 -5.26 -1.45 -3.71
C SER A 16 -4.93 -1.30 -5.19
N TYR A 17 -5.13 -2.31 -6.02
CA TYR A 17 -4.90 -2.23 -7.47
C TYR A 17 -5.77 -1.16 -8.15
N ALA A 18 -7.06 -1.12 -7.80
CA ALA A 18 -7.96 -0.11 -8.33
C ALA A 18 -7.59 1.29 -7.85
N LEU A 19 -7.22 1.43 -6.56
CA LEU A 19 -6.76 2.70 -5.99
C LEU A 19 -5.51 3.19 -6.72
N VAL A 20 -4.50 2.34 -6.87
CA VAL A 20 -3.22 2.69 -7.51
C VAL A 20 -3.39 3.05 -8.98
N ALA A 21 -4.17 2.25 -9.75
CA ALA A 21 -4.46 2.53 -11.15
C ALA A 21 -5.10 3.91 -11.35
N GLN A 22 -6.14 4.19 -10.56
CA GLN A 22 -6.88 5.46 -10.64
C GLN A 22 -6.04 6.66 -10.19
N ALA A 23 -5.24 6.51 -9.15
CA ALA A 23 -4.35 7.56 -8.67
C ALA A 23 -3.29 7.93 -9.73
N HIS A 24 -2.69 6.94 -10.40
CA HIS A 24 -1.81 7.20 -11.54
C HIS A 24 -2.55 7.88 -12.70
N CYS A 25 -3.78 7.44 -13.02
CA CYS A 25 -4.57 8.08 -14.08
C CYS A 25 -4.85 9.55 -13.78
N LEU A 26 -5.16 9.90 -12.53
CA LEU A 26 -5.34 11.31 -12.12
C LEU A 26 -4.07 12.13 -12.37
N SER A 27 -2.91 11.63 -11.95
CA SER A 27 -1.62 12.31 -12.15
C SER A 27 -1.18 12.33 -13.61
N LEU A 28 -1.49 11.31 -14.41
CA LEU A 28 -1.20 11.25 -15.85
C LEU A 28 -1.93 12.33 -16.66
N ARG A 29 -3.05 12.84 -16.19
CA ARG A 29 -3.77 13.96 -16.84
C ARG A 29 -2.96 15.25 -16.92
N ARG A 30 -1.88 15.38 -16.17
CA ARG A 30 -0.93 16.50 -16.26
C ARG A 30 -0.10 16.46 -17.56
N TYR A 31 -0.01 15.32 -18.22
CA TYR A 31 0.76 15.12 -19.44
C TYR A 31 -0.13 15.30 -20.67
N ALA A 32 -0.06 16.49 -21.29
CA ALA A 32 -0.89 16.79 -22.48
C ALA A 32 -0.50 15.99 -23.74
N ASP A 33 0.73 15.50 -23.75
CA ASP A 33 1.35 14.70 -24.80
C ASP A 33 1.17 13.18 -24.62
N ILE A 34 0.37 12.77 -23.62
CA ILE A 34 -0.07 11.37 -23.45
C ILE A 34 -1.56 11.26 -23.77
N ALA A 35 -1.88 10.54 -24.84
CA ALA A 35 -3.26 10.18 -25.17
C ALA A 35 -3.69 9.00 -24.29
N LEU A 36 -4.19 9.32 -23.08
CA LEU A 36 -4.63 8.34 -22.09
C LEU A 36 -6.00 7.76 -22.43
N ARG A 37 -6.11 6.42 -22.42
CA ARG A 37 -7.37 5.67 -22.47
C ARG A 37 -7.45 4.71 -21.30
N PHE A 38 -8.66 4.46 -20.83
CA PHE A 38 -8.91 3.52 -19.72
C PHE A 38 -9.92 2.46 -20.14
N GLU A 39 -9.58 1.20 -19.88
CA GLU A 39 -10.43 0.04 -20.11
C GLU A 39 -10.68 -0.69 -18.78
N ASP A 40 -11.97 -0.87 -18.45
CA ASP A 40 -12.36 -1.61 -17.24
C ASP A 40 -12.18 -3.12 -17.47
N LEU A 41 -11.42 -3.77 -16.61
CA LEU A 41 -11.31 -5.22 -16.59
C LEU A 41 -12.55 -5.86 -15.95
N PRO A 42 -12.91 -7.10 -16.32
CA PRO A 42 -13.93 -7.87 -15.62
C PRO A 42 -13.57 -8.05 -14.15
N PHE A 43 -14.55 -7.98 -13.25
CA PHE A 43 -14.31 -8.22 -11.83
C PHE A 43 -13.93 -9.69 -11.59
N PRO A 44 -12.87 -9.95 -10.81
CA PRO A 44 -12.40 -11.31 -10.56
C PRO A 44 -13.34 -12.11 -9.64
N THR A 45 -14.24 -11.44 -8.94
CA THR A 45 -15.19 -12.02 -7.99
C THR A 45 -16.46 -11.19 -7.90
N THR A 46 -17.58 -11.83 -7.58
CA THR A 46 -18.88 -11.19 -7.35
C THR A 46 -18.91 -10.32 -6.08
N ALA A 47 -17.96 -10.49 -5.17
CA ALA A 47 -17.81 -9.66 -3.97
C ALA A 47 -17.32 -8.25 -4.29
N TRP A 48 -16.71 -8.04 -5.47
CA TRP A 48 -16.24 -6.71 -5.88
C TRP A 48 -17.40 -5.88 -6.40
N GLN A 49 -17.74 -4.85 -5.65
CA GLN A 49 -18.79 -3.91 -5.99
C GLN A 49 -18.23 -2.49 -6.07
N GLN A 50 -18.61 -1.76 -7.10
CA GLN A 50 -18.23 -0.36 -7.24
C GLN A 50 -18.85 0.48 -6.12
N SER A 51 -18.05 1.39 -5.59
CA SER A 51 -18.51 2.37 -4.59
C SER A 51 -17.74 3.68 -4.71
N ARG A 52 -18.39 4.77 -4.36
CA ARG A 52 -17.81 6.11 -4.33
C ARG A 52 -17.20 6.42 -2.95
N GLY A 53 -16.42 7.48 -2.89
CA GLY A 53 -15.76 7.95 -1.67
C GLY A 53 -14.31 7.47 -1.49
N ILE A 54 -13.76 6.74 -2.45
CA ILE A 54 -12.35 6.31 -2.47
C ILE A 54 -11.42 7.50 -2.70
N PHE A 55 -11.87 8.48 -3.48
CA PHE A 55 -11.18 9.72 -3.80
C PHE A 55 -12.05 10.93 -3.41
N LEU A 56 -11.54 12.14 -3.62
CA LEU A 56 -12.35 13.34 -3.57
C LEU A 56 -13.37 13.35 -4.70
N ALA A 57 -14.52 13.97 -4.50
CA ALA A 57 -15.62 13.96 -5.48
C ALA A 57 -15.16 14.44 -6.89
N SER A 58 -14.39 15.53 -6.96
CA SER A 58 -13.83 16.04 -8.22
C SER A 58 -12.88 15.06 -8.90
N ASP A 59 -12.12 14.27 -8.12
CA ASP A 59 -11.23 13.25 -8.65
C ASP A 59 -12.03 12.05 -9.18
N GLU A 60 -13.10 11.66 -8.48
CA GLU A 60 -14.00 10.60 -8.93
C GLU A 60 -14.74 10.96 -10.24
N GLU A 61 -15.13 12.23 -10.37
CA GLU A 61 -15.66 12.75 -11.63
C GLU A 61 -14.63 12.66 -12.76
N ALA A 62 -13.39 13.05 -12.48
CA ALA A 62 -12.30 12.97 -13.41
C ALA A 62 -11.93 11.53 -13.82
N ILE A 63 -11.99 10.57 -12.87
CA ILE A 63 -11.81 9.14 -13.14
C ILE A 63 -12.97 8.60 -13.99
N ALA A 64 -14.22 8.99 -13.69
CA ALA A 64 -15.38 8.57 -14.45
C ALA A 64 -15.34 9.08 -15.91
N ALA A 65 -14.77 10.26 -16.11
CA ALA A 65 -14.61 10.89 -17.43
C ALA A 65 -13.43 10.36 -18.25
N LEU A 66 -12.61 9.42 -17.74
CA LEU A 66 -11.52 8.81 -18.53
C LEU A 66 -12.10 8.11 -19.77
N PRO A 67 -11.66 8.49 -20.98
CA PRO A 67 -12.23 7.95 -22.21
C PRO A 67 -11.82 6.48 -22.40
N PRO A 68 -12.74 5.62 -22.86
CA PRO A 68 -12.39 4.27 -23.30
C PRO A 68 -11.58 4.31 -24.60
N PRO A 69 -10.90 3.23 -25.00
CA PRO A 69 -10.28 3.13 -26.30
C PRO A 69 -11.36 3.15 -27.40
N GLU A 70 -11.21 4.05 -28.37
CA GLU A 70 -12.06 4.10 -29.57
C GLU A 70 -11.60 3.07 -30.61
N THR A 71 -12.47 2.77 -31.56
CA THR A 71 -12.16 1.88 -32.70
C THR A 71 -10.93 2.39 -33.46
N GLY A 72 -9.91 1.55 -33.59
CA GLY A 72 -8.64 1.91 -34.24
C GLY A 72 -7.61 2.56 -33.31
N PHE A 73 -7.89 2.71 -31.99
CA PHE A 73 -6.88 3.12 -31.04
C PHE A 73 -5.83 2.00 -30.88
N VAL A 74 -4.61 2.28 -31.30
CA VAL A 74 -3.46 1.36 -31.16
C VAL A 74 -2.52 1.97 -30.12
N PRO A 75 -2.38 1.37 -28.91
CA PRO A 75 -1.51 1.89 -27.87
C PRO A 75 -0.03 1.65 -28.20
N ASP A 76 0.83 2.61 -27.86
CA ASP A 76 2.27 2.41 -27.80
C ASP A 76 2.65 1.62 -26.55
N VAL A 77 1.91 1.86 -25.45
CA VAL A 77 2.07 1.21 -24.16
C VAL A 77 0.72 0.82 -23.58
N THR A 78 0.61 -0.43 -23.12
CA THR A 78 -0.49 -0.91 -22.28
C THR A 78 0.02 -1.08 -20.85
N LEU A 79 -0.62 -0.44 -19.89
CA LEU A 79 -0.39 -0.64 -18.45
C LEU A 79 -1.57 -1.42 -17.88
N GLN A 80 -1.36 -2.68 -17.51
CA GLN A 80 -2.40 -3.55 -16.99
C GLN A 80 -2.22 -3.81 -15.50
N PHE A 81 -3.25 -3.52 -14.71
CA PHE A 81 -3.28 -3.79 -13.27
C PHE A 81 -3.88 -5.17 -12.99
N LYS A 82 -3.07 -6.16 -13.07
CA LYS A 82 -3.18 -7.57 -12.68
C LYS A 82 -2.09 -8.34 -13.39
N GLY A 83 -1.40 -9.22 -12.68
CA GLY A 83 -0.35 -10.06 -13.28
C GLY A 83 -0.89 -10.87 -14.47
N ASP A 84 -0.39 -10.56 -15.66
CA ASP A 84 -0.75 -11.22 -16.91
C ASP A 84 0.39 -11.08 -17.92
N PHE A 85 1.06 -12.17 -18.26
CA PHE A 85 2.20 -12.19 -19.16
C PHE A 85 1.81 -12.42 -20.64
N SER A 86 0.53 -12.45 -20.99
CA SER A 86 0.14 -12.51 -22.40
C SER A 86 0.65 -11.26 -23.15
N PRO A 87 1.13 -11.40 -24.41
CA PRO A 87 1.61 -10.26 -25.17
C PRO A 87 0.45 -9.29 -25.48
N PRO A 88 0.74 -7.99 -25.58
CA PRO A 88 -0.25 -7.03 -26.06
C PRO A 88 -0.48 -7.22 -27.57
N PRO A 89 -1.63 -6.80 -28.09
CA PRO A 89 -1.90 -6.81 -29.56
C PRO A 89 -0.99 -5.83 -30.32
N ALA A 90 -0.45 -4.81 -29.65
CA ALA A 90 0.48 -3.84 -30.22
C ALA A 90 1.29 -3.17 -29.11
N GLY A 91 2.45 -2.62 -29.45
CA GLY A 91 3.32 -1.88 -28.55
C GLY A 91 3.92 -2.75 -27.45
N ARG A 92 4.21 -2.13 -26.31
CA ARG A 92 4.72 -2.80 -25.10
C ARG A 92 3.64 -2.89 -24.04
N LYS A 93 3.69 -3.94 -23.23
CA LYS A 93 2.83 -4.11 -22.07
C LYS A 93 3.65 -4.06 -20.77
N PHE A 94 3.18 -3.25 -19.84
CA PHE A 94 3.62 -3.28 -18.46
C PHE A 94 2.52 -3.91 -17.63
N THR A 95 2.78 -5.09 -17.05
CA THR A 95 1.85 -5.75 -16.14
C THR A 95 2.19 -5.40 -14.71
N PHE A 96 1.23 -4.79 -14.00
CA PHE A 96 1.39 -4.44 -12.58
C PHE A 96 0.91 -5.58 -11.70
N ASP A 97 1.78 -6.03 -10.79
CA ASP A 97 1.44 -7.03 -9.78
C ASP A 97 2.35 -6.90 -8.55
N THR A 98 1.87 -7.44 -7.41
CA THR A 98 2.55 -7.32 -6.11
C THR A 98 2.68 -8.69 -5.43
N PRO A 99 3.65 -9.54 -5.82
CA PRO A 99 3.88 -10.82 -5.16
C PRO A 99 4.42 -10.62 -3.74
N GLU A 100 3.51 -10.47 -2.76
CA GLU A 100 3.83 -10.17 -1.36
C GLU A 100 4.85 -11.14 -0.76
N VAL A 101 4.78 -12.42 -1.13
CA VAL A 101 5.66 -13.49 -0.66
C VAL A 101 6.81 -13.80 -1.63
N ARG A 102 7.12 -12.92 -2.57
CA ARG A 102 8.14 -13.11 -3.61
C ARG A 102 7.99 -14.40 -4.44
N ALA A 103 6.76 -14.87 -4.58
CA ALA A 103 6.40 -16.01 -5.42
C ALA A 103 5.18 -15.64 -6.27
N LEU A 104 5.24 -15.98 -7.56
CA LEU A 104 4.16 -15.70 -8.49
C LEU A 104 3.06 -16.73 -8.36
N THR A 105 1.79 -16.27 -8.41
CA THR A 105 0.63 -17.17 -8.43
C THR A 105 0.56 -17.95 -9.74
N PRO A 106 -0.09 -19.13 -9.78
CA PRO A 106 -0.34 -19.85 -11.03
C PRO A 106 -1.04 -19.00 -12.08
N GLU A 107 -1.98 -18.15 -11.65
CA GLU A 107 -2.71 -17.22 -12.53
C GLU A 107 -1.79 -16.18 -13.15
N ALA A 108 -0.86 -15.60 -12.37
CA ALA A 108 0.12 -14.64 -12.89
C ALA A 108 1.06 -15.30 -13.91
N ARG A 109 1.47 -16.55 -13.67
CA ARG A 109 2.33 -17.31 -14.58
C ARG A 109 1.65 -17.66 -15.91
N ARG A 110 0.33 -17.87 -15.93
CA ARG A 110 -0.44 -18.24 -17.13
C ARG A 110 0.17 -19.37 -17.96
N GLY A 111 0.69 -20.39 -17.31
CA GLY A 111 1.31 -21.53 -17.96
C GLY A 111 2.78 -21.36 -18.35
N PHE A 112 3.39 -20.19 -18.20
CA PHE A 112 4.83 -20.02 -18.37
C PHE A 112 5.59 -20.78 -17.27
N ALA A 113 6.55 -21.60 -17.65
CA ALA A 113 7.39 -22.34 -16.72
C ALA A 113 8.51 -21.45 -16.14
N SER A 114 8.96 -20.47 -16.94
CA SER A 114 10.05 -19.56 -16.59
C SER A 114 9.80 -18.17 -17.17
N GLY A 115 10.34 -17.14 -16.53
CA GLY A 115 10.33 -15.78 -17.04
C GLY A 115 11.06 -15.57 -18.36
N ALA A 116 11.97 -16.47 -18.71
CA ALA A 116 12.64 -16.45 -20.02
C ALA A 116 11.70 -16.74 -21.20
N GLU A 117 10.56 -17.40 -20.94
CA GLU A 117 9.54 -17.70 -21.95
C GLU A 117 8.54 -16.54 -22.13
N VAL A 118 8.54 -15.57 -21.21
CA VAL A 118 7.65 -14.42 -21.28
C VAL A 118 8.06 -13.53 -22.45
N PRO A 119 7.12 -13.14 -23.34
CA PRO A 119 7.42 -12.34 -24.53
C PRO A 119 8.20 -11.07 -24.21
N GLU A 120 9.14 -10.69 -25.06
CA GLU A 120 10.01 -9.51 -24.87
C GLU A 120 9.21 -8.20 -24.77
N SER A 121 8.06 -8.12 -25.42
CA SER A 121 7.16 -6.98 -25.32
C SER A 121 6.46 -6.81 -23.97
N VAL A 122 6.61 -7.79 -23.06
CA VAL A 122 6.00 -7.77 -21.72
C VAL A 122 7.02 -7.42 -20.67
N HIS A 123 6.79 -6.31 -20.00
CA HIS A 123 7.53 -5.80 -18.86
C HIS A 123 6.72 -5.96 -17.57
N VAL A 124 7.38 -6.00 -16.44
CA VAL A 124 6.75 -6.07 -15.13
C VAL A 124 6.93 -4.73 -14.41
N LEU A 125 5.86 -4.24 -13.83
CA LEU A 125 5.84 -3.10 -12.93
C LEU A 125 5.43 -3.55 -11.53
N THR A 126 6.20 -3.18 -10.52
CA THR A 126 5.95 -3.61 -9.14
C THR A 126 6.34 -2.49 -8.16
N PRO A 127 5.70 -2.41 -6.95
CA PRO A 127 5.87 -1.23 -6.11
C PRO A 127 7.14 -1.22 -5.25
N SER A 128 7.84 -2.35 -5.10
CA SER A 128 9.01 -2.44 -4.21
C SER A 128 10.09 -3.38 -4.73
N ARG A 129 11.31 -3.18 -4.23
CA ARG A 129 12.43 -4.10 -4.47
C ARG A 129 12.17 -5.48 -3.87
N TRP A 130 11.40 -5.55 -2.78
CA TRP A 130 10.96 -6.82 -2.21
C TRP A 130 10.16 -7.64 -3.23
N THR A 131 9.14 -7.06 -3.84
CA THR A 131 8.30 -7.75 -4.83
C THR A 131 9.03 -8.01 -6.13
N ALA A 132 9.94 -7.13 -6.55
CA ALA A 132 10.76 -7.32 -7.75
C ALA A 132 11.58 -8.63 -7.70
N GLN A 133 12.05 -9.03 -6.51
CA GLN A 133 12.78 -10.29 -6.34
C GLN A 133 11.97 -11.52 -6.75
N GLY A 134 10.65 -11.49 -6.61
CA GLY A 134 9.78 -12.58 -7.07
C GLY A 134 9.86 -12.80 -8.58
N TYR A 135 9.91 -11.73 -9.35
CA TYR A 135 10.01 -11.77 -10.82
C TYR A 135 11.42 -12.14 -11.28
N LEU A 136 12.44 -11.59 -10.65
CA LEU A 136 13.83 -11.94 -10.95
C LEU A 136 14.10 -13.43 -10.71
N ARG A 137 13.58 -13.99 -9.62
CA ARG A 137 13.68 -15.44 -9.32
C ARG A 137 12.88 -16.30 -10.30
N PHE A 138 11.78 -15.80 -10.81
CA PHE A 138 11.01 -16.48 -11.84
C PHE A 138 11.77 -16.50 -13.18
N GLY A 139 12.80 -15.64 -13.35
CA GLY A 139 13.64 -15.55 -14.52
C GLY A 139 13.25 -14.46 -15.51
N ILE A 140 12.42 -13.48 -15.11
CA ILE A 140 12.24 -12.26 -15.90
C ILE A 140 13.57 -11.49 -15.91
N PRO A 141 14.12 -11.10 -17.08
CA PRO A 141 15.32 -10.29 -17.18
C PRO A 141 15.20 -8.97 -16.40
N ALA A 142 16.29 -8.57 -15.75
CA ALA A 142 16.28 -7.42 -14.83
C ALA A 142 15.85 -6.10 -15.51
N GLU A 143 16.21 -5.91 -16.77
CA GLU A 143 15.83 -4.76 -17.61
C GLU A 143 14.33 -4.67 -17.92
N ARG A 144 13.59 -5.75 -17.67
CA ARG A 144 12.14 -5.81 -17.82
C ARG A 144 11.39 -5.80 -16.50
N VAL A 145 12.08 -5.64 -15.35
CA VAL A 145 11.47 -5.54 -14.01
C VAL A 145 11.65 -4.12 -13.48
N HIS A 146 10.57 -3.36 -13.44
CA HIS A 146 10.56 -1.95 -13.09
C HIS A 146 9.94 -1.74 -11.70
N VAL A 147 10.61 -0.95 -10.85
CA VAL A 147 10.12 -0.63 -9.51
C VAL A 147 9.61 0.81 -9.48
N VAL A 148 8.29 0.96 -9.36
CA VAL A 148 7.62 2.25 -9.19
C VAL A 148 6.81 2.22 -7.90
N PRO A 149 7.21 2.95 -6.85
CA PRO A 149 6.52 2.94 -5.58
C PRO A 149 5.12 3.55 -5.69
N HIS A 150 4.29 3.31 -4.68
CA HIS A 150 3.02 4.01 -4.55
C HIS A 150 3.21 5.40 -3.95
N GLY A 151 2.19 6.23 -4.10
CA GLY A 151 2.16 7.59 -3.60
C GLY A 151 1.01 7.86 -2.63
N VAL A 152 0.97 9.08 -2.14
CA VAL A 152 -0.11 9.64 -1.33
C VAL A 152 -0.67 10.90 -1.96
N ASP A 153 -1.93 11.22 -1.61
CA ASP A 153 -2.53 12.51 -1.94
C ASP A 153 -2.24 13.53 -0.82
N PRO A 154 -1.35 14.52 -1.04
CA PRO A 154 -0.98 15.49 -0.01
C PRO A 154 -2.11 16.47 0.34
N ARG A 155 -3.19 16.51 -0.44
CA ARG A 155 -4.40 17.31 -0.10
C ARG A 155 -5.14 16.71 1.10
N LEU A 156 -5.03 15.38 1.30
CA LEU A 156 -5.69 14.62 2.36
C LEU A 156 -4.72 14.14 3.44
N LEU A 157 -3.58 13.57 3.03
CA LEU A 157 -2.60 12.89 3.87
C LEU A 157 -1.42 13.82 4.12
N ARG A 158 -1.59 14.66 5.14
CA ARG A 158 -0.61 15.60 5.66
C ARG A 158 -0.94 15.89 7.13
N PRO A 159 0.00 16.35 7.96
CA PRO A 159 -0.30 16.70 9.35
C PRO A 159 -1.42 17.74 9.47
N GLN A 160 -2.42 17.46 10.33
CA GLN A 160 -3.57 18.34 10.58
C GLN A 160 -3.97 18.25 12.07
N GLU A 161 -3.35 19.08 12.92
CA GLU A 161 -3.55 19.00 14.37
C GLU A 161 -5.01 19.24 14.81
N GLU A 162 -5.70 20.21 14.24
CA GLU A 162 -7.12 20.47 14.55
C GLU A 162 -7.99 19.25 14.24
N ARG A 163 -7.72 18.60 13.12
CA ARG A 163 -8.42 17.37 12.73
C ARG A 163 -8.12 16.23 13.67
N ARG A 164 -6.84 16.06 14.04
CA ARG A 164 -6.41 15.08 15.03
C ARG A 164 -7.19 15.23 16.34
N LEU A 165 -7.20 16.44 16.92
CA LEU A 165 -7.89 16.73 18.17
C LEU A 165 -9.41 16.48 18.08
N ARG A 166 -10.04 16.83 16.95
CA ARG A 166 -11.44 16.58 16.72
C ARG A 166 -11.76 15.09 16.66
N VAL A 167 -11.06 14.33 15.80
CA VAL A 167 -11.31 12.90 15.62
C VAL A 167 -11.03 12.12 16.92
N ARG A 168 -10.01 12.48 17.68
CA ARG A 168 -9.72 11.84 18.97
C ARG A 168 -10.86 12.06 19.98
N ARG A 169 -11.47 13.26 20.01
CA ARG A 169 -12.66 13.52 20.85
C ARG A 169 -13.87 12.70 20.41
N GLU A 170 -14.13 12.66 19.10
CA GLU A 170 -15.23 11.87 18.50
C GLU A 170 -15.09 10.36 18.79
N LEU A 171 -13.86 9.86 18.86
CA LEU A 171 -13.56 8.44 19.16
C LEU A 171 -13.38 8.15 20.65
N GLY A 172 -13.49 9.15 21.55
CA GLY A 172 -13.25 8.97 22.98
C GLY A 172 -11.78 8.65 23.33
N LEU A 173 -10.84 9.12 22.51
CA LEU A 173 -9.39 8.85 22.63
C LEU A 173 -8.58 10.10 23.02
N ALA A 174 -9.21 11.14 23.56
CA ALA A 174 -8.57 12.43 23.80
C ALA A 174 -7.26 12.30 24.62
N ASP A 175 -7.32 11.54 25.70
CA ASP A 175 -6.21 11.37 26.67
C ASP A 175 -5.42 10.07 26.46
N ALA A 176 -5.74 9.27 25.43
CA ALA A 176 -5.11 7.99 25.19
C ALA A 176 -3.79 8.13 24.43
N PHE A 177 -2.85 7.21 24.63
CA PHE A 177 -1.79 6.94 23.67
C PHE A 177 -2.28 5.91 22.66
N VAL A 178 -2.51 6.34 21.42
CA VAL A 178 -3.16 5.53 20.37
C VAL A 178 -2.13 4.83 19.52
N ILE A 179 -2.06 3.50 19.66
CA ILE A 179 -1.31 2.61 18.76
C ILE A 179 -2.29 2.11 17.70
N MET A 180 -1.95 2.28 16.43
CA MET A 180 -2.86 1.98 15.33
C MET A 180 -2.24 1.02 14.32
N SER A 181 -3.07 0.14 13.74
CA SER A 181 -2.73 -0.67 12.56
C SER A 181 -3.92 -0.75 11.61
N VAL A 182 -3.67 -0.68 10.30
CA VAL A 182 -4.66 -0.68 9.23
C VAL A 182 -4.34 -1.75 8.20
N GLY A 183 -5.33 -2.49 7.76
CA GLY A 183 -5.22 -3.49 6.70
C GLY A 183 -6.19 -4.65 6.88
N ALA A 184 -6.32 -5.52 5.90
CA ALA A 184 -7.02 -6.79 6.09
C ALA A 184 -6.39 -7.55 7.27
N MET A 185 -7.21 -8.06 8.18
CA MET A 185 -6.71 -8.87 9.29
C MET A 185 -6.43 -10.28 8.78
N THR A 186 -5.28 -10.46 8.12
CA THR A 186 -4.83 -11.72 7.54
C THR A 186 -3.50 -12.16 8.16
N GLY A 187 -3.14 -13.43 8.03
CA GLY A 187 -1.98 -14.00 8.72
C GLY A 187 -0.64 -13.34 8.36
N ASN A 188 -0.51 -12.77 7.17
CA ASN A 188 0.71 -12.06 6.75
C ASN A 188 0.88 -10.67 7.39
N LYS A 189 -0.13 -10.14 8.07
CA LYS A 189 -0.07 -8.80 8.70
C LYS A 189 0.53 -8.81 10.13
N GLY A 190 0.74 -10.00 10.72
CA GLY A 190 1.37 -10.14 12.05
C GLY A 190 0.52 -9.55 13.20
N ILE A 191 -0.81 -9.62 13.07
CA ILE A 191 -1.72 -9.08 14.09
C ILE A 191 -1.57 -9.82 15.42
N ASP A 192 -1.29 -11.12 15.40
CA ASP A 192 -0.97 -11.91 16.58
C ASP A 192 0.27 -11.38 17.34
N LEU A 193 1.32 -11.02 16.61
CA LEU A 193 2.52 -10.39 17.17
C LEU A 193 2.20 -9.02 17.79
N LEU A 194 1.38 -8.20 17.12
CA LEU A 194 0.97 -6.90 17.64
C LEU A 194 0.15 -7.03 18.92
N LEU A 195 -0.82 -7.94 18.97
CA LEU A 195 -1.65 -8.20 20.15
C LEU A 195 -0.80 -8.66 21.33
N ARG A 196 0.14 -9.58 21.12
CA ARG A 196 1.06 -10.09 22.15
C ARG A 196 2.03 -9.01 22.63
N ALA A 197 2.61 -8.23 21.73
CA ALA A 197 3.48 -7.11 22.12
C ALA A 197 2.70 -6.05 22.91
N PHE A 198 1.45 -5.75 22.50
CA PHE A 198 0.57 -4.82 23.22
C PHE A 198 0.22 -5.34 24.61
N ALA A 199 -0.10 -6.64 24.77
CA ALA A 199 -0.34 -7.24 26.08
C ALA A 199 0.83 -7.01 27.05
N ARG A 200 2.07 -7.16 26.58
CA ARG A 200 3.29 -7.01 27.37
C ARG A 200 3.60 -5.59 27.84
N ILE A 201 2.96 -4.59 27.25
CA ILE A 201 3.11 -3.18 27.65
C ILE A 201 1.89 -2.64 28.40
N ALA A 202 0.75 -3.32 28.32
CA ALA A 202 -0.56 -2.81 28.75
C ALA A 202 -0.64 -2.47 30.23
N GLU A 203 0.03 -3.22 31.11
CA GLU A 203 0.05 -2.95 32.56
C GLU A 203 0.82 -1.67 32.90
N GLY A 204 1.96 -1.44 32.22
CA GLY A 204 2.79 -0.25 32.41
C GLY A 204 2.29 1.00 31.66
N ALA A 205 1.23 0.87 30.85
CA ALA A 205 0.68 1.95 30.03
C ALA A 205 -0.85 1.95 30.08
N PRO A 206 -1.48 2.36 31.18
CA PRO A 206 -2.93 2.30 31.38
C PRO A 206 -3.72 3.18 30.40
N ASP A 207 -3.12 4.22 29.86
CA ASP A 207 -3.65 5.12 28.86
C ASP A 207 -3.46 4.62 27.41
N ALA A 208 -2.69 3.56 27.17
CA ALA A 208 -2.51 3.00 25.84
C ALA A 208 -3.80 2.36 25.31
N ARG A 209 -4.10 2.63 24.05
CA ARG A 209 -5.20 2.00 23.31
C ARG A 209 -4.67 1.44 22.01
N LEU A 210 -5.10 0.23 21.68
CA LEU A 210 -4.85 -0.40 20.38
C LEU A 210 -6.08 -0.22 19.49
N VAL A 211 -5.90 0.38 18.33
CA VAL A 211 -6.98 0.64 17.38
C VAL A 211 -6.65 -0.07 16.06
N LEU A 212 -7.47 -1.04 15.70
CA LEU A 212 -7.30 -1.84 14.48
C LEU A 212 -8.41 -1.49 13.48
N LYS A 213 -8.01 -1.26 12.22
CA LYS A 213 -8.93 -1.01 11.10
C LYS A 213 -8.81 -2.15 10.09
N GLY A 214 -9.84 -2.97 10.01
CA GLY A 214 -9.97 -4.04 9.03
C GLY A 214 -10.71 -3.62 7.74
N ALA A 215 -11.14 -4.61 6.97
CA ALA A 215 -11.92 -4.44 5.74
C ALA A 215 -12.90 -5.62 5.64
N ASP A 216 -13.98 -5.57 6.45
CA ASP A 216 -14.95 -6.67 6.58
C ASP A 216 -15.77 -6.89 5.29
N ASP A 217 -15.84 -5.89 4.43
CA ASP A 217 -16.53 -5.93 3.13
C ASP A 217 -15.73 -6.67 2.03
N LEU A 218 -14.42 -6.83 2.20
CA LEU A 218 -13.54 -7.51 1.24
C LEU A 218 -12.91 -8.78 1.79
N TYR A 219 -12.73 -8.84 3.10
CA TYR A 219 -12.02 -9.92 3.79
C TYR A 219 -12.75 -10.28 5.08
N ALA A 220 -12.62 -11.51 5.53
CA ALA A 220 -13.14 -11.96 6.84
C ALA A 220 -12.27 -11.41 8.00
N SER A 221 -12.06 -10.08 8.03
CA SER A 221 -11.11 -9.43 8.95
C SER A 221 -11.54 -9.57 10.42
N ARG A 222 -12.83 -9.40 10.70
CA ARG A 222 -13.39 -9.50 12.06
C ARG A 222 -13.29 -10.93 12.60
N GLU A 223 -13.59 -11.92 11.77
CA GLU A 223 -13.52 -13.33 12.10
C GLU A 223 -12.07 -13.74 12.38
N PHE A 224 -11.15 -13.29 11.54
CA PHE A 224 -9.71 -13.53 11.74
C PHE A 224 -9.21 -12.90 13.06
N LEU A 225 -9.55 -11.63 13.32
CA LEU A 225 -9.19 -10.97 14.57
C LEU A 225 -9.75 -11.69 15.80
N ARG A 226 -11.02 -12.12 15.73
CA ARG A 226 -11.66 -12.90 16.82
C ARG A 226 -10.91 -14.20 17.08
N ALA A 227 -10.65 -14.99 16.03
CA ALA A 227 -9.89 -16.23 16.16
C ALA A 227 -8.47 -15.98 16.72
N THR A 228 -7.83 -14.90 16.31
CA THR A 228 -6.50 -14.51 16.83
C THR A 228 -6.55 -14.16 18.32
N LEU A 229 -7.57 -13.40 18.74
CA LEU A 229 -7.78 -13.07 20.17
C LEU A 229 -8.09 -14.32 21.01
N ASP A 230 -8.90 -15.23 20.48
CA ASP A 230 -9.25 -16.48 21.17
C ASP A 230 -8.04 -17.42 21.33
N ALA A 231 -7.08 -17.34 20.40
CA ALA A 231 -5.82 -18.09 20.45
C ALA A 231 -4.77 -17.50 21.43
N LEU A 232 -4.97 -16.27 21.92
CA LEU A 232 -4.06 -15.69 22.91
C LEU A 232 -4.15 -16.43 24.26
N PRO A 233 -3.04 -16.52 25.01
CA PRO A 233 -3.08 -16.88 26.43
C PRO A 233 -4.11 -16.03 27.18
N ALA A 234 -4.87 -16.65 28.12
CA ALA A 234 -5.95 -15.96 28.81
C ALA A 234 -5.49 -14.67 29.52
N ALA A 235 -4.28 -14.66 30.09
CA ALA A 235 -3.70 -13.48 30.73
C ALA A 235 -3.47 -12.34 29.71
N GLU A 236 -2.89 -12.63 28.54
CA GLU A 236 -2.68 -11.63 27.48
C GLU A 236 -4.02 -11.10 26.96
N ARG A 237 -5.00 -11.98 26.71
CA ARG A 237 -6.34 -11.60 26.25
C ARG A 237 -7.05 -10.67 27.23
N THR A 238 -6.95 -10.91 28.54
CA THR A 238 -7.54 -10.07 29.59
C THR A 238 -6.94 -8.65 29.58
N LEU A 239 -5.67 -8.49 29.25
CA LEU A 239 -5.01 -7.20 29.18
C LEU A 239 -5.37 -6.44 27.89
N VAL A 240 -5.48 -7.15 26.77
CA VAL A 240 -5.73 -6.57 25.45
C VAL A 240 -7.18 -6.14 25.25
N THR A 241 -8.14 -7.03 25.54
CA THR A 241 -9.55 -6.86 25.17
C THR A 241 -10.17 -5.52 25.62
N PRO A 242 -9.99 -5.05 26.86
CA PRO A 242 -10.59 -3.79 27.31
C PRO A 242 -9.93 -2.53 26.72
N ARG A 243 -8.82 -2.68 26.01
CA ARG A 243 -8.03 -1.58 25.44
C ARG A 243 -8.00 -1.62 23.91
N LEU A 244 -8.69 -2.60 23.30
CA LEU A 244 -8.75 -2.80 21.87
C LEU A 244 -10.03 -2.22 21.30
N ALA A 245 -9.91 -1.38 20.27
CA ALA A 245 -11.01 -0.97 19.40
C ALA A 245 -10.80 -1.54 18.00
N TYR A 246 -11.85 -2.09 17.40
CA TYR A 246 -11.83 -2.61 16.03
C TYR A 246 -12.90 -1.95 15.18
N ILE A 247 -12.49 -1.54 13.98
CA ILE A 247 -13.35 -0.91 12.98
C ILE A 247 -13.24 -1.72 11.69
N GLY A 248 -14.33 -2.34 11.25
CA GLY A 248 -14.39 -3.16 10.02
C GLY A 248 -15.01 -2.42 8.84
N GLU A 249 -15.78 -1.35 9.11
CA GLU A 249 -16.56 -0.60 8.13
C GLU A 249 -15.68 0.09 7.10
N ARG A 250 -16.22 0.29 5.91
CA ARG A 250 -15.56 1.06 4.84
C ARG A 250 -15.46 2.54 5.20
N PHE A 251 -14.31 3.13 4.94
CA PHE A 251 -14.08 4.56 5.10
C PHE A 251 -13.91 5.26 3.74
N SER A 252 -14.45 6.46 3.62
CA SER A 252 -14.08 7.38 2.55
C SER A 252 -12.63 7.85 2.73
N ALA A 253 -12.01 8.37 1.65
CA ALA A 253 -10.66 8.93 1.72
C ALA A 253 -10.50 9.97 2.84
N ARG A 254 -11.52 10.84 3.03
CA ARG A 254 -11.52 11.83 4.12
C ARG A 254 -11.59 11.18 5.51
N GLN A 255 -12.42 10.16 5.68
CA GLN A 255 -12.53 9.44 6.95
C GLN A 255 -11.24 8.68 7.26
N MET A 256 -10.63 8.02 6.26
CA MET A 256 -9.36 7.33 6.45
C MET A 256 -8.24 8.30 6.87
N ALA A 257 -8.11 9.43 6.20
CA ALA A 257 -7.14 10.44 6.59
C ALA A 257 -7.39 10.97 8.02
N GLY A 258 -8.65 11.22 8.39
CA GLY A 258 -9.03 11.62 9.75
C GLY A 258 -8.68 10.55 10.79
N PHE A 259 -8.93 9.30 10.47
CA PHE A 259 -8.62 8.16 11.33
C PHE A 259 -7.11 8.03 11.58
N LEU A 260 -6.29 8.11 10.54
CA LEU A 260 -4.83 8.08 10.67
C LEU A 260 -4.30 9.21 11.54
N HIS A 261 -4.86 10.42 11.44
CA HIS A 261 -4.47 11.53 12.31
C HIS A 261 -4.69 11.25 13.82
N ALA A 262 -5.62 10.36 14.18
CA ALA A 262 -5.88 10.05 15.58
C ALA A 262 -4.74 9.26 16.26
N ALA A 263 -3.86 8.62 15.49
CA ALA A 263 -2.77 7.81 16.02
C ALA A 263 -1.63 8.63 16.63
N ASP A 264 -1.00 8.09 17.68
CA ASP A 264 0.29 8.53 18.20
C ASP A 264 1.43 7.71 17.61
N LEU A 265 1.13 6.46 17.25
CA LEU A 265 2.06 5.51 16.69
C LEU A 265 1.35 4.56 15.72
N TYR A 266 1.92 4.34 14.55
CA TYR A 266 1.46 3.33 13.62
C TYR A 266 2.37 2.09 13.68
N VAL A 267 1.79 0.89 13.76
CA VAL A 267 2.57 -0.35 13.90
C VAL A 267 2.14 -1.38 12.86
N ALA A 268 3.11 -1.91 12.11
CA ALA A 268 2.89 -2.90 11.07
C ALA A 268 3.95 -4.02 11.13
N PRO A 269 3.79 -5.03 12.00
CA PRO A 269 4.73 -6.15 12.14
C PRO A 269 4.42 -7.26 11.12
N TYR A 270 4.31 -6.90 9.85
CA TYR A 270 3.93 -7.81 8.78
C TYR A 270 4.99 -8.89 8.53
N LEU A 271 4.53 -10.07 8.11
CA LEU A 271 5.38 -11.17 7.66
C LEU A 271 5.66 -11.08 6.16
N ALA A 272 4.72 -10.57 5.38
CA ALA A 272 4.89 -10.37 3.95
C ALA A 272 3.97 -9.24 3.47
N GLU A 273 4.53 -8.32 2.67
CA GLU A 273 3.82 -7.19 2.07
C GLU A 273 4.43 -6.84 0.71
N GLY A 274 3.56 -6.43 -0.21
CA GLY A 274 4.03 -5.94 -1.50
C GLY A 274 4.59 -4.51 -1.44
N PHE A 275 3.98 -3.65 -0.61
CA PHE A 275 4.42 -2.26 -0.39
C PHE A 275 4.05 -1.74 1.01
N ASN A 276 2.83 -1.98 1.45
CA ASN A 276 2.22 -1.48 2.67
C ASN A 276 1.84 0.01 2.60
N LEU A 277 0.88 0.34 1.74
CA LEU A 277 0.32 1.70 1.62
C LEU A 277 -0.04 2.35 2.96
N PRO A 278 -0.69 1.66 3.92
CA PRO A 278 -1.04 2.27 5.20
C PRO A 278 0.14 2.79 6.02
N VAL A 279 1.33 2.18 5.91
CA VAL A 279 2.56 2.71 6.53
C VAL A 279 2.96 4.04 5.90
N LEU A 280 2.92 4.12 4.55
CA LEU A 280 3.20 5.34 3.81
C LEU A 280 2.21 6.46 4.16
N GLU A 281 0.92 6.12 4.23
CA GLU A 281 -0.18 7.03 4.55
C GLU A 281 -0.10 7.57 5.98
N ALA A 282 0.23 6.71 6.94
CA ALA A 282 0.44 7.10 8.34
C ALA A 282 1.62 8.07 8.46
N ALA A 283 2.77 7.75 7.84
CA ALA A 283 3.93 8.63 7.81
C ALA A 283 3.61 9.99 7.16
N ALA A 284 2.83 10.00 6.05
CA ALA A 284 2.39 11.24 5.41
C ALA A 284 1.51 12.10 6.33
N CYS A 285 0.69 11.48 7.19
CA CYS A 285 -0.11 12.17 8.20
C CYS A 285 0.70 12.69 9.40
N GLY A 286 2.00 12.46 9.43
CA GLY A 286 2.87 12.87 10.55
C GLY A 286 2.83 11.88 11.72
N VAL A 287 2.43 10.64 11.48
CA VAL A 287 2.43 9.57 12.48
C VAL A 287 3.73 8.79 12.37
N PRO A 288 4.54 8.69 13.45
CA PRO A 288 5.74 7.86 13.45
C PRO A 288 5.35 6.38 13.31
N VAL A 289 6.23 5.58 12.70
CA VAL A 289 5.93 4.20 12.38
C VAL A 289 6.92 3.20 13.00
N ILE A 290 6.39 2.05 13.40
CA ILE A 290 7.16 0.83 13.68
C ILE A 290 6.73 -0.21 12.64
N CYS A 291 7.66 -0.73 11.84
CA CYS A 291 7.34 -1.71 10.81
C CYS A 291 8.44 -2.78 10.69
N THR A 292 8.12 -3.90 10.05
CA THR A 292 9.07 -4.99 9.84
C THR A 292 10.26 -4.51 9.00
N GLY A 293 11.48 -4.71 9.48
CA GLY A 293 12.70 -4.44 8.72
C GLY A 293 13.05 -5.58 7.75
N GLY A 294 13.73 -5.28 6.66
CA GLY A 294 14.13 -6.23 5.61
C GLY A 294 13.05 -6.50 4.54
N GLY A 295 11.90 -5.80 4.61
CA GLY A 295 10.78 -5.99 3.71
C GLY A 295 10.52 -4.81 2.76
N SER A 296 9.30 -4.78 2.22
CA SER A 296 8.89 -3.78 1.22
C SER A 296 8.89 -2.34 1.73
N THR A 297 8.66 -2.13 3.03
CA THR A 297 8.65 -0.80 3.64
C THR A 297 10.03 -0.14 3.72
N ASP A 298 11.11 -0.92 3.59
CA ASP A 298 12.48 -0.38 3.57
C ASP A 298 12.75 0.53 2.39
N ASP A 299 11.94 0.43 1.33
CA ASP A 299 12.10 1.24 0.12
C ASP A 299 11.68 2.70 0.32
N PHE A 300 10.86 3.00 1.33
CA PHE A 300 10.37 4.36 1.56
C PHE A 300 10.50 4.85 3.00
N THR A 301 10.80 3.97 3.96
CA THR A 301 11.03 4.36 5.36
C THR A 301 12.48 4.77 5.60
N ASP A 302 12.67 5.70 6.55
CA ASP A 302 13.96 6.23 6.97
C ASP A 302 14.05 6.25 8.50
N PRO A 303 15.23 6.01 9.11
CA PRO A 303 15.40 6.04 10.57
C PRO A 303 14.96 7.34 11.25
N SER A 304 14.86 8.43 10.53
CA SER A 304 14.39 9.72 11.06
C SER A 304 12.91 9.72 11.48
N PHE A 305 12.11 8.75 10.96
CA PHE A 305 10.67 8.67 11.28
C PHE A 305 10.15 7.25 11.48
N ALA A 306 10.94 6.23 11.21
CA ALA A 306 10.51 4.83 11.28
C ALA A 306 11.50 3.99 12.07
N TRP A 307 10.99 3.21 13.02
CA TRP A 307 11.75 2.17 13.67
C TRP A 307 11.44 0.82 13.03
N ARG A 308 12.50 0.08 12.69
CA ARG A 308 12.39 -1.22 12.02
C ARG A 308 12.53 -2.35 13.02
N ILE A 309 11.52 -3.23 13.08
CA ILE A 309 11.55 -4.44 13.89
C ILE A 309 12.60 -5.38 13.28
N ARG A 310 13.51 -5.91 14.10
CA ARG A 310 14.38 -7.00 13.65
C ARG A 310 13.53 -8.16 13.16
N SER A 311 13.92 -8.77 12.07
CA SER A 311 13.18 -9.89 11.48
C SER A 311 14.13 -10.96 10.96
N GLN A 312 13.62 -12.18 10.82
CA GLN A 312 14.33 -13.31 10.25
C GLN A 312 13.59 -13.78 8.97
N PRO A 313 14.31 -14.12 7.90
CA PRO A 313 13.68 -14.74 6.73
C PRO A 313 13.01 -16.07 7.09
N ILE A 314 11.81 -16.27 6.59
CA ILE A 314 11.06 -17.53 6.72
C ILE A 314 10.48 -17.96 5.38
N GLN A 315 10.13 -19.24 5.28
CA GLN A 315 9.31 -19.76 4.20
C GLN A 315 7.84 -19.78 4.62
N MET A 316 6.96 -19.26 3.78
CA MET A 316 5.53 -19.20 4.01
C MET A 316 4.76 -20.07 3.03
N ARG A 317 3.80 -20.85 3.52
CA ARG A 317 2.83 -21.50 2.64
C ARG A 317 1.85 -20.47 2.12
N THR A 318 1.59 -20.51 0.83
CA THR A 318 0.62 -19.64 0.18
C THR A 318 -0.75 -20.31 0.15
N GLN A 319 -1.82 -19.51 0.05
CA GLN A 319 -3.18 -20.03 -0.05
C GLN A 319 -3.44 -20.89 -1.30
N TRP A 320 -2.60 -20.78 -2.34
CA TRP A 320 -2.68 -21.63 -3.54
C TRP A 320 -1.78 -22.88 -3.47
N GLY A 321 -1.25 -23.22 -2.28
CA GLY A 321 -0.44 -24.42 -2.06
C GLY A 321 1.05 -24.28 -2.40
N GLY A 322 1.48 -23.11 -2.89
CA GLY A 322 2.89 -22.83 -3.15
C GLY A 322 3.66 -22.43 -1.88
N VAL A 323 4.97 -22.21 -2.04
CA VAL A 323 5.86 -21.68 -1.00
C VAL A 323 6.43 -20.35 -1.48
N GLY A 324 6.46 -19.38 -0.60
CA GLY A 324 7.06 -18.06 -0.83
C GLY A 324 7.90 -17.63 0.35
N ASP A 325 8.55 -16.48 0.24
CA ASP A 325 9.35 -15.91 1.32
C ASP A 325 8.52 -14.98 2.17
N GLY A 326 8.83 -14.94 3.44
CA GLY A 326 8.35 -13.98 4.41
C GLY A 326 9.44 -13.59 5.39
N LEU A 327 9.04 -12.78 6.34
CA LEU A 327 9.86 -12.30 7.45
C LEU A 327 9.13 -12.63 8.75
N LEU A 328 9.84 -13.13 9.73
CA LEU A 328 9.32 -13.29 11.09
C LEU A 328 9.84 -12.14 11.95
N PRO A 329 9.00 -11.14 12.29
CA PRO A 329 9.38 -10.07 13.19
C PRO A 329 9.68 -10.60 14.61
N ASP A 330 10.70 -10.06 15.23
CA ASP A 330 11.11 -10.36 16.59
C ASP A 330 10.12 -9.72 17.57
N LEU A 331 9.35 -10.55 18.29
CA LEU A 331 8.33 -10.10 19.24
C LEU A 331 8.93 -9.33 20.42
N ASP A 332 10.12 -9.74 20.92
CA ASP A 332 10.75 -9.07 22.05
C ASP A 332 11.24 -7.68 21.64
N HIS A 333 11.84 -7.57 20.45
CA HIS A 333 12.25 -6.27 19.91
C HIS A 333 11.05 -5.37 19.59
N LEU A 334 9.95 -5.91 19.04
CA LEU A 334 8.72 -5.13 18.88
C LEU A 334 8.22 -4.58 20.21
N THR A 335 8.25 -5.42 21.27
CA THR A 335 7.86 -5.01 22.63
C THR A 335 8.77 -3.91 23.17
N GLU A 336 10.09 -4.01 22.95
CA GLU A 336 11.07 -2.98 23.33
C GLU A 336 10.80 -1.65 22.60
N LEU A 337 10.53 -1.69 21.29
CA LEU A 337 10.20 -0.50 20.52
C LEU A 337 8.91 0.16 21.00
N LEU A 338 7.88 -0.61 21.35
CA LEU A 338 6.65 -0.07 21.94
C LEU A 338 6.89 0.60 23.30
N ARG A 339 7.69 -0.02 24.19
CA ARG A 339 8.09 0.60 25.47
C ARG A 339 8.87 1.88 25.25
N SER A 340 9.79 1.89 24.31
CA SER A 340 10.58 3.07 23.96
C SER A 340 9.69 4.21 23.43
N ALA A 341 8.70 3.89 22.59
CA ALA A 341 7.73 4.87 22.08
C ALA A 341 6.90 5.50 23.21
N LEU A 342 6.43 4.69 24.16
CA LEU A 342 5.68 5.17 25.31
C LEU A 342 6.52 6.05 26.25
N ALA A 343 7.80 5.74 26.41
CA ALA A 343 8.73 6.52 27.24
C ALA A 343 9.19 7.83 26.58
N GLN A 344 9.18 7.88 25.23
CA GLN A 344 9.76 8.97 24.42
C GLN A 344 8.71 9.68 23.56
N ARG A 345 7.53 9.97 24.11
CA ARG A 345 6.36 10.48 23.35
C ARG A 345 6.63 11.77 22.56
N GLU A 346 7.41 12.68 23.11
CA GLU A 346 7.78 13.92 22.42
C GLU A 346 8.73 13.64 21.25
N GLN A 347 9.72 12.75 21.45
CA GLN A 347 10.65 12.37 20.40
C GLN A 347 9.94 11.70 19.22
N ILE A 348 9.04 10.74 19.48
CA ILE A 348 8.31 10.07 18.39
C ILE A 348 7.37 11.03 17.66
N ARG A 349 6.83 12.04 18.36
CA ARG A 349 6.04 13.11 17.72
C ARG A 349 6.88 13.96 16.75
N ALA A 350 8.11 14.28 17.13
CA ALA A 350 9.07 14.97 16.25
C ALA A 350 9.44 14.10 15.05
N MET A 351 9.61 12.78 15.24
CA MET A 351 9.82 11.83 14.17
C MET A 351 8.66 11.83 13.17
N GLY A 352 7.41 11.91 13.64
CA GLY A 352 6.23 12.02 12.76
C GLY A 352 6.32 13.21 11.80
N ALA A 353 6.74 14.38 12.28
CA ALA A 353 6.93 15.57 11.42
C ALA A 353 8.02 15.34 10.35
N ALA A 354 9.13 14.69 10.71
CA ALA A 354 10.17 14.31 9.76
C ALA A 354 9.64 13.35 8.68
N GLY A 355 8.81 12.36 9.08
CA GLY A 355 8.16 11.43 8.16
C GLY A 355 7.26 12.14 7.15
N ALA A 356 6.41 13.05 7.61
CA ALA A 356 5.54 13.81 6.72
C ALA A 356 6.33 14.62 5.68
N ALA A 357 7.40 15.29 6.09
CA ALA A 357 8.26 16.04 5.18
C ALA A 357 8.97 15.12 4.16
N TRP A 358 9.47 13.97 4.61
CA TRP A 358 10.10 12.97 3.77
C TRP A 358 9.17 12.45 2.68
N ILE A 359 7.94 12.06 3.07
CA ILE A 359 6.95 11.51 2.15
C ILE A 359 6.45 12.57 1.17
N ALA A 360 6.15 13.78 1.64
CA ALA A 360 5.65 14.87 0.80
C ALA A 360 6.63 15.26 -0.33
N GLN A 361 7.93 15.09 -0.11
CA GLN A 361 8.95 15.41 -1.11
C GLN A 361 9.14 14.30 -2.16
N ARG A 362 8.85 13.03 -1.84
CA ARG A 362 9.30 11.88 -2.62
C ARG A 362 8.20 10.95 -3.10
N PHE A 363 7.09 10.89 -2.36
CA PHE A 363 6.06 9.87 -2.52
C PHE A 363 4.65 10.44 -2.67
N THR A 364 4.51 11.61 -3.32
CA THR A 364 3.20 12.04 -3.82
C THR A 364 2.85 11.25 -5.07
N TRP A 365 1.56 11.09 -5.37
CA TRP A 365 1.14 10.44 -6.63
C TRP A 365 1.76 11.12 -7.86
N ASP A 366 1.94 12.44 -7.83
CA ASP A 366 2.59 13.16 -8.91
C ASP A 366 4.05 12.75 -9.08
N ALA A 367 4.83 12.74 -7.99
CA ALA A 367 6.24 12.38 -8.02
C ALA A 367 6.47 10.91 -8.47
N VAL A 368 5.62 9.99 -8.01
CA VAL A 368 5.74 8.57 -8.40
C VAL A 368 5.21 8.32 -9.83
N THR A 369 4.22 9.09 -10.28
CA THR A 369 3.76 9.02 -11.68
C THR A 369 4.79 9.58 -12.64
N ASP A 370 5.57 10.58 -12.25
CA ASP A 370 6.72 11.05 -13.04
C ASP A 370 7.77 9.93 -13.22
N ARG A 371 7.97 9.08 -12.22
CA ARG A 371 8.82 7.87 -12.36
C ARG A 371 8.16 6.85 -13.29
N LEU A 372 6.85 6.59 -13.11
CA LEU A 372 6.10 5.70 -13.98
C LEU A 372 6.22 6.10 -15.46
N VAL A 373 6.01 7.36 -15.79
CA VAL A 373 6.12 7.86 -17.17
C VAL A 373 7.53 7.68 -17.73
N ARG A 374 8.57 7.84 -16.91
CA ARG A 374 9.94 7.55 -17.35
C ARG A 374 10.16 6.08 -17.73
N GLU A 375 9.60 5.15 -16.94
CA GLU A 375 9.70 3.71 -17.24
C GLU A 375 8.86 3.32 -18.46
N LEU A 376 7.63 3.81 -18.55
CA LEU A 376 6.73 3.47 -19.65
C LEU A 376 7.24 3.97 -21.01
N PHE A 377 7.91 5.13 -21.05
CA PHE A 377 8.32 5.82 -22.27
C PHE A 377 9.83 6.08 -22.33
N ALA A 378 10.67 5.19 -21.76
CA ALA A 378 12.12 5.36 -21.70
C ALA A 378 12.74 5.64 -23.08
N ASP A 379 12.32 4.90 -24.11
CA ASP A 379 12.88 5.01 -25.46
C ASP A 379 12.45 6.31 -26.18
N ALA A 380 11.21 6.79 -25.93
CA ALA A 380 10.71 8.03 -26.52
C ALA A 380 11.40 9.28 -25.93
N ARG A 381 11.90 9.20 -24.69
CA ARG A 381 12.60 10.29 -24.02
C ARG A 381 14.06 10.45 -24.41
N ALA A 382 14.68 9.44 -24.94
CA ALA A 382 16.00 9.57 -25.56
C ALA A 382 15.99 10.60 -26.70
N GLY A 383 14.78 10.95 -27.23
CA GLY A 383 14.52 12.00 -28.20
C GLY A 383 14.07 13.36 -27.66
N GLY A 384 13.91 13.58 -26.35
CA GLY A 384 13.67 14.89 -25.74
C GLY A 384 12.22 15.41 -25.64
N GLU A 385 11.19 14.57 -25.80
CA GLU A 385 9.82 15.06 -26.13
C GLU A 385 8.73 14.98 -25.03
N LEU A 386 8.96 14.43 -23.83
CA LEU A 386 7.88 14.26 -22.83
C LEU A 386 8.18 14.93 -21.48
N GLY A 387 7.41 15.94 -21.10
CA GLY A 387 7.52 16.60 -19.80
C GLY A 387 6.17 17.06 -19.23
N PRO A 388 6.01 17.12 -17.89
CA PRO A 388 4.81 17.67 -17.28
C PRO A 388 4.68 19.16 -17.58
N ARG A 389 3.44 19.65 -17.74
CA ARG A 389 3.18 21.08 -17.74
C ARG A 389 3.54 21.67 -16.39
N PRO A 390 4.14 22.86 -16.29
CA PRO A 390 4.24 23.59 -15.02
C PRO A 390 2.82 23.79 -14.47
N SER A 391 2.67 23.56 -13.16
CA SER A 391 1.41 23.82 -12.45
C SER A 391 1.03 25.28 -12.66
N PRO A 392 -0.23 25.64 -12.96
CA PRO A 392 -0.66 27.02 -12.87
C PRO A 392 -0.51 27.46 -11.41
N GLY A 393 0.23 28.54 -11.19
CA GLY A 393 0.52 29.15 -9.90
C GLY A 393 -0.73 29.59 -9.15
#